data_01b2dd766ad7fa68343bce0d02b075b1
#
_entry.id   01b2dd766ad7fa68343bce0d02b075b1
#
_cell.length_a   1.000
_cell.length_b   1.000
_cell.length_c   1.000
_cell.angle_alpha   90.00
_cell.angle_beta   90.00
_cell.angle_gamma   90.00
#
_symmetry.space_group_name_H-M   'P 1'
#
loop_
_entity.id
_entity.type
_entity.pdbx_description
1 polymer ?
#
loop_
_entity_poly.entity_id
_entity_poly.type
_entity_poly.pdbx_seq_one_letter_code
_entity_poly.pdbx_strand_id
1 'polypeptide(L)'
;TMAQGERWLVLNKVDLLPDDEVEARCKEVVEHLNWQGPVFKMSGLASQGTRDLCAAIMDHIDELRQRELVDPELAEQAEARRAEMQAEARKRIEELSEARKQARKQAKQETIEDDDDDDDYDVEVVYAE
;
A
#
# COMPACT_ATOMS: atom_id res chain seq x y z
N THR A 1 6.81 -9.49 -3.86
CA THR A 1 6.92 -8.99 -5.25
C THR A 1 6.70 -7.50 -5.33
N MET A 2 5.68 -6.95 -4.68
CA MET A 2 5.47 -5.49 -4.63
C MET A 2 6.63 -4.74 -3.98
N ALA A 3 7.24 -5.30 -2.96
CA ALA A 3 8.38 -4.70 -2.28
C ALA A 3 9.65 -4.62 -3.15
N GLN A 4 9.75 -5.43 -4.19
CA GLN A 4 10.84 -5.43 -5.16
C GLN A 4 10.61 -4.47 -6.33
N GLY A 5 9.38 -3.97 -6.48
CA GLY A 5 9.02 -2.99 -7.48
C GLY A 5 9.55 -1.60 -7.16
N GLU A 6 9.45 -0.70 -8.12
CA GLU A 6 9.76 0.69 -7.91
C GLU A 6 8.78 1.30 -6.90
N ARG A 7 9.31 1.99 -5.93
CA ARG A 7 8.55 2.63 -4.85
C ARG A 7 9.02 4.06 -4.68
N TRP A 8 8.08 4.92 -4.41
CA TRP A 8 8.32 6.31 -4.08
C TRP A 8 7.87 6.58 -2.65
N LEU A 9 8.64 7.36 -1.93
CA LEU A 9 8.30 7.76 -0.58
C LEU A 9 7.60 9.13 -0.61
N VAL A 10 6.40 9.17 -0.07
CA VAL A 10 5.62 10.40 0.05
C VAL A 10 5.40 10.69 1.52
N LEU A 11 5.89 11.84 1.97
CA LEU A 11 5.72 12.33 3.33
C LEU A 11 4.55 13.32 3.33
N ASN A 12 3.41 12.89 3.84
CA ASN A 12 2.19 13.67 3.90
C ASN A 12 2.09 14.43 5.23
N LYS A 13 1.20 15.41 5.27
CA LYS A 13 0.90 16.22 6.45
C LYS A 13 2.06 17.10 6.93
N VAL A 14 2.89 17.55 6.02
CA VAL A 14 4.01 18.46 6.35
C VAL A 14 3.54 19.82 6.87
N ASP A 15 2.27 20.17 6.65
CA ASP A 15 1.62 21.36 7.19
C ASP A 15 1.46 21.35 8.72
N LEU A 16 1.52 20.18 9.34
CA LEU A 16 1.44 20.03 10.80
C LEU A 16 2.76 20.39 11.52
N LEU A 17 3.84 20.51 10.76
CA LEU A 17 5.15 20.86 11.29
C LEU A 17 5.50 22.33 10.95
N PRO A 18 6.25 23.04 11.84
CA PRO A 18 6.85 24.30 11.48
C PRO A 18 7.79 24.17 10.28
N ASP A 19 7.84 25.18 9.42
CA ASP A 19 8.64 25.15 8.18
C ASP A 19 10.12 24.85 8.42
N ASP A 20 10.68 25.28 9.52
CA ASP A 20 12.06 25.03 9.92
C ASP A 20 12.31 23.59 10.41
N GLU A 21 11.27 22.87 10.83
CA GLU A 21 11.36 21.48 11.28
C GLU A 21 11.06 20.46 10.17
N VAL A 22 10.37 20.86 9.11
CA VAL A 22 9.95 19.95 8.03
C VAL A 22 11.12 19.21 7.40
N GLU A 23 12.17 19.93 7.03
CA GLU A 23 13.36 19.32 6.41
C GLU A 23 14.08 18.37 7.35
N ALA A 24 14.26 18.75 8.61
CA ALA A 24 14.92 17.94 9.61
C ALA A 24 14.15 16.64 9.88
N ARG A 25 12.84 16.71 10.02
CA ARG A 25 11.98 15.54 10.23
C ARG A 25 11.93 14.63 9.02
N CYS A 26 11.81 15.17 7.84
CA CYS A 26 11.83 14.40 6.61
C CYS A 26 13.15 13.66 6.42
N LYS A 27 14.27 14.33 6.69
CA LYS A 27 15.60 13.73 6.65
C LYS A 27 15.74 12.60 7.67
N GLU A 28 15.25 12.79 8.89
CA GLU A 28 15.23 11.77 9.94
C GLU A 28 14.47 10.51 9.49
N VAL A 29 13.30 10.66 8.90
CA VAL A 29 12.51 9.55 8.38
C VAL A 29 13.23 8.82 7.24
N VAL A 30 13.81 9.55 6.31
CA VAL A 30 14.58 8.99 5.19
C VAL A 30 15.78 8.18 5.69
N GLU A 31 16.52 8.71 6.65
CA GLU A 31 17.65 8.01 7.27
C GLU A 31 17.21 6.78 8.06
N HIS A 32 16.13 6.89 8.82
CA HIS A 32 15.59 5.78 9.60
C HIS A 32 15.11 4.62 8.73
N LEU A 33 14.48 4.91 7.60
CA LEU A 33 14.06 3.93 6.62
C LEU A 33 15.19 3.44 5.70
N ASN A 34 16.34 4.08 5.76
CA ASN A 34 17.44 3.87 4.80
C ASN A 34 16.96 3.96 3.35
N TRP A 35 16.15 4.96 3.06
CA TRP A 35 15.49 5.13 1.77
C TRP A 35 16.44 5.73 0.74
N GLN A 36 16.50 5.11 -0.44
CA GLN A 36 17.39 5.55 -1.52
C GLN A 36 16.64 5.97 -2.79
N GLY A 37 15.33 5.88 -2.79
CA GLY A 37 14.49 6.24 -3.92
C GLY A 37 14.00 7.70 -3.90
N PRO A 38 13.09 8.07 -4.80
CA PRO A 38 12.47 9.39 -4.81
C PRO A 38 11.70 9.66 -3.52
N VAL A 39 11.80 10.89 -3.03
CA VAL A 39 11.10 11.37 -1.83
C VAL A 39 10.33 12.63 -2.18
N PHE A 40 9.05 12.65 -1.82
CA PHE A 40 8.18 13.80 -2.02
C PHE A 40 7.57 14.25 -0.69
N LYS A 41 7.47 15.54 -0.52
CA LYS A 41 6.82 16.17 0.63
C LYS A 41 5.51 16.79 0.17
N MET A 42 4.43 16.52 0.87
CA MET A 42 3.13 17.06 0.50
C MET A 42 2.25 17.32 1.72
N SER A 43 1.25 18.15 1.52
CA SER A 43 0.09 18.28 2.40
C SER A 43 -1.18 18.24 1.56
N GLY A 44 -1.96 17.20 1.71
CA GLY A 44 -3.25 17.08 1.04
C GLY A 44 -4.24 18.14 1.49
N LEU A 45 -4.22 18.50 2.76
CA LEU A 45 -5.10 19.52 3.33
C LEU A 45 -4.77 20.93 2.83
N ALA A 46 -3.48 21.27 2.80
CA ALA A 46 -3.00 22.57 2.34
C ALA A 46 -2.73 22.65 0.83
N SER A 47 -2.94 21.57 0.10
CA SER A 47 -2.67 21.44 -1.33
C SER A 47 -1.22 21.79 -1.71
N GLN A 48 -0.28 21.53 -0.81
CA GLN A 48 1.14 21.75 -1.04
C GLN A 48 1.80 20.49 -1.60
N GLY A 49 2.59 20.65 -2.65
CA GLY A 49 3.38 19.57 -3.26
C GLY A 49 2.57 18.53 -4.03
N THR A 50 1.25 18.59 -4.01
CA THR A 50 0.38 17.63 -4.71
C THR A 50 0.51 17.70 -6.21
N ARG A 51 0.61 18.90 -6.77
CA ARG A 51 0.81 19.10 -8.22
C ARG A 51 2.16 18.58 -8.67
N ASP A 52 3.20 18.86 -7.93
CA ASP A 52 4.56 18.41 -8.24
C ASP A 52 4.65 16.87 -8.19
N LEU A 53 4.03 16.26 -7.20
CA LEU A 53 3.94 14.81 -7.10
C LEU A 53 3.16 14.21 -8.28
N CYS A 54 2.00 14.73 -8.60
CA CYS A 54 1.22 14.26 -9.74
C CYS A 54 1.95 14.42 -11.07
N ALA A 55 2.60 15.55 -11.29
CA ALA A 55 3.42 15.79 -12.48
C ALA A 55 4.57 14.79 -12.58
N ALA A 56 5.29 14.56 -11.49
CA ALA A 56 6.38 13.59 -11.43
C ALA A 56 5.90 12.16 -11.72
N ILE A 57 4.76 11.76 -11.17
CA ILE A 57 4.15 10.44 -11.43
C ILE A 57 3.77 10.30 -12.90
N MET A 58 3.13 11.32 -13.49
CA MET A 58 2.74 11.30 -14.89
C MET A 58 3.93 11.23 -15.82
N ASP A 59 4.96 12.03 -15.58
CA ASP A 59 6.19 12.01 -16.36
C ASP A 59 6.86 10.62 -16.29
N HIS A 60 6.90 10.02 -15.12
CA HIS A 60 7.45 8.68 -14.93
C HIS A 60 6.65 7.61 -15.69
N ILE A 61 5.32 7.67 -15.63
CA ILE A 61 4.44 6.75 -16.37
C ILE A 61 4.63 6.91 -17.88
N ASP A 62 4.74 8.14 -18.36
CA ASP A 62 4.95 8.42 -19.79
C ASP A 62 6.31 7.90 -20.26
N GLU A 63 7.36 8.07 -19.48
CA GLU A 63 8.68 7.50 -19.77
C GLU A 63 8.62 5.97 -19.84
N LEU A 64 7.95 5.32 -18.90
CA LEU A 64 7.79 3.87 -18.91
C LEU A 64 7.03 3.39 -20.14
N ARG A 65 5.96 4.06 -20.51
CA ARG A 65 5.19 3.73 -21.71
C ARG A 65 6.01 3.90 -22.98
N GLN A 66 6.80 4.95 -23.07
CA GLN A 66 7.69 5.15 -24.22
C GLN A 66 8.75 4.07 -24.33
N ARG A 67 9.35 3.66 -23.22
CA ARG A 67 10.30 2.54 -23.18
C ARG A 67 9.67 1.22 -23.61
N GLU A 68 8.46 0.94 -23.15
CA GLU A 68 7.70 -0.24 -23.53
C GLU A 68 7.35 -0.26 -25.03
N LEU A 69 7.05 0.90 -25.61
CA LEU A 69 6.78 1.03 -27.05
C LEU A 69 8.03 0.81 -27.92
N VAL A 70 9.18 1.21 -27.44
CA VAL A 70 10.47 1.06 -28.16
C VAL A 70 11.02 -0.36 -28.01
N ASP A 71 10.82 -0.99 -26.87
CA ASP A 71 11.36 -2.31 -26.56
C ASP A 71 10.22 -3.28 -26.17
N PRO A 72 9.80 -4.17 -27.10
CA PRO A 72 8.75 -5.15 -26.83
C PRO A 72 9.08 -6.12 -25.69
N GLU A 73 10.35 -6.42 -25.45
CA GLU A 73 10.78 -7.30 -24.36
C GLU A 73 10.48 -6.67 -23.00
N LEU A 74 10.68 -5.36 -22.86
CA LEU A 74 10.33 -4.63 -21.65
C LEU A 74 8.83 -4.62 -21.38
N ALA A 75 8.02 -4.49 -22.42
CA ALA A 75 6.57 -4.57 -22.33
C ALA A 75 6.11 -5.94 -21.84
N GLU A 76 6.68 -7.00 -22.39
CA GLU A 76 6.39 -8.39 -21.99
C GLU A 76 6.79 -8.65 -20.53
N GLN A 77 7.97 -8.21 -20.13
CA GLN A 77 8.44 -8.32 -18.76
C GLN A 77 7.54 -7.54 -17.77
N ALA A 78 7.11 -6.35 -18.14
CA ALA A 78 6.22 -5.53 -17.32
C ALA A 78 4.85 -6.20 -17.15
N GLU A 79 4.32 -6.79 -18.22
CA GLU A 79 3.05 -7.53 -18.16
C GLU A 79 3.16 -8.79 -17.31
N ALA A 80 4.23 -9.56 -17.49
CA ALA A 80 4.50 -10.74 -16.66
C ALA A 80 4.62 -10.39 -15.17
N ARG A 81 5.28 -9.29 -14.86
CA ARG A 81 5.43 -8.79 -13.49
C ARG A 81 4.11 -8.37 -12.88
N ARG A 82 3.25 -7.68 -13.64
CA ARG A 82 1.90 -7.33 -13.19
C ARG A 82 1.06 -8.58 -12.91
N ALA A 83 1.11 -9.56 -13.78
CA ALA A 83 0.40 -10.83 -13.62
C ALA A 83 0.88 -11.58 -12.37
N GLU A 84 2.18 -11.63 -12.14
CA GLU A 84 2.77 -12.23 -10.94
C GLU A 84 2.33 -11.52 -9.65
N MET A 85 2.36 -10.19 -9.63
CA MET A 85 1.89 -9.41 -8.49
C MET A 85 0.42 -9.62 -8.20
N GLN A 86 -0.41 -9.70 -9.23
CA GLN A 86 -1.84 -9.98 -9.08
C GLN A 86 -2.10 -11.38 -8.54
N ALA A 87 -1.37 -12.37 -9.03
CA ALA A 87 -1.49 -13.75 -8.58
C ALA A 87 -1.08 -13.88 -7.10
N GLU A 88 0.02 -13.27 -6.71
CA GLU A 88 0.49 -13.23 -5.33
C GLU A 88 -0.51 -12.54 -4.40
N ALA A 89 -1.07 -11.42 -4.83
CA ALA A 89 -2.08 -10.69 -4.06
C ALA A 89 -3.35 -11.52 -3.85
N ARG A 90 -3.84 -12.19 -4.88
CA ARG A 90 -5.01 -13.09 -4.79
C ARG A 90 -4.76 -14.23 -3.82
N LYS A 91 -3.63 -14.90 -3.95
CA LYS A 91 -3.24 -15.98 -3.06
C LYS A 91 -3.21 -15.53 -1.60
N ARG A 92 -2.62 -14.38 -1.32
CA ARG A 92 -2.55 -13.82 0.03
C ARG A 92 -3.93 -13.47 0.59
N ILE A 93 -4.81 -12.93 -0.24
CA ILE A 93 -6.20 -12.65 0.16
C ILE A 93 -6.95 -13.93 0.52
N GLU A 94 -6.79 -14.97 -0.28
CA GLU A 94 -7.40 -16.29 0.00
C GLU A 94 -6.88 -16.89 1.31
N GLU A 95 -5.58 -16.91 1.51
CA GLU A 95 -4.93 -17.39 2.75
C GLU A 95 -5.45 -16.65 3.98
N LEU A 96 -5.52 -15.31 3.91
CA LEU A 96 -6.04 -14.49 5.00
C LEU A 96 -7.53 -14.73 5.25
N SER A 97 -8.31 -14.93 4.20
CA SER A 97 -9.74 -15.24 4.29
C SER A 97 -9.96 -16.60 4.96
N GLU A 98 -9.21 -17.61 4.58
CA GLU A 98 -9.28 -18.95 5.19
C GLU A 98 -8.83 -18.92 6.64
N ALA A 99 -7.74 -18.22 6.96
CA ALA A 99 -7.28 -18.07 8.33
C ALA A 99 -8.33 -17.40 9.22
N ARG A 100 -9.03 -16.37 8.71
CA ARG A 100 -10.14 -15.73 9.43
C ARG A 100 -11.32 -16.67 9.64
N LYS A 101 -11.68 -17.46 8.63
CA LYS A 101 -12.75 -18.46 8.76
C LYS A 101 -12.42 -19.52 9.80
N GLN A 102 -11.19 -20.00 9.80
CA GLN A 102 -10.72 -20.98 10.79
C GLN A 102 -10.71 -20.39 12.21
N ALA A 103 -10.20 -19.18 12.38
CA ALA A 103 -10.22 -18.49 13.66
C ALA A 103 -11.64 -18.28 14.19
N ARG A 104 -12.60 -17.91 13.33
CA ARG A 104 -14.01 -17.80 13.70
C ARG A 104 -14.64 -19.15 14.12
N LYS A 105 -14.29 -20.23 13.42
CA LYS A 105 -14.77 -21.58 13.78
C LYS A 105 -14.23 -22.00 15.13
N GLN A 106 -12.95 -21.78 15.40
CA GLN A 106 -12.31 -22.10 16.68
C GLN A 106 -12.92 -21.28 17.83
N ALA A 107 -13.06 -19.97 17.65
CA ALA A 107 -13.69 -19.11 18.64
C ALA A 107 -15.14 -19.50 18.93
N LYS A 108 -15.89 -19.90 17.90
CA LYS A 108 -17.27 -20.38 18.07
C LYS A 108 -17.33 -21.73 18.79
N GLN A 109 -16.34 -22.57 18.61
CA GLN A 109 -16.26 -23.87 19.27
C GLN A 109 -15.91 -23.72 20.75
N GLU A 110 -14.99 -22.82 21.08
CA GLU A 110 -14.62 -22.48 22.46
C GLU A 110 -15.79 -21.84 23.23
N THR A 111 -16.59 -20.99 22.58
CA THR A 111 -17.75 -20.37 23.21
C THR A 111 -18.93 -21.34 23.40
N ILE A 112 -19.02 -22.40 22.62
CA ILE A 112 -20.08 -23.45 22.79
C ILE A 112 -19.74 -24.33 23.97
N GLU A 113 -18.48 -24.55 24.29
CA GLU A 113 -18.05 -25.34 25.45
C GLU A 113 -18.21 -24.59 26.79
N ASP A 114 -18.25 -23.26 26.75
CA ASP A 114 -18.15 -22.40 27.93
C ASP A 114 -19.44 -21.68 28.31
N ASP A 115 -20.48 -21.60 27.47
CA ASP A 115 -21.68 -20.87 27.81
C ASP A 115 -22.95 -21.25 27.05
N ASP A 116 -24.07 -21.33 27.82
CA ASP A 116 -25.45 -21.49 27.35
C ASP A 116 -26.11 -20.18 26.89
N ASP A 117 -25.38 -19.08 26.74
CA ASP A 117 -25.94 -17.82 26.26
C ASP A 117 -25.81 -17.71 24.73
N ASP A 118 -26.91 -17.96 24.08
CA ASP A 118 -27.20 -17.72 22.68
C ASP A 118 -27.30 -16.20 22.38
N ASP A 119 -26.23 -15.47 22.57
CA ASP A 119 -26.11 -14.15 21.97
C ASP A 119 -25.54 -14.29 20.57
N ASP A 120 -26.44 -14.60 19.65
CA ASP A 120 -26.20 -14.50 18.21
C ASP A 120 -26.03 -13.04 17.80
N TYR A 121 -24.91 -12.46 18.15
CA TYR A 121 -24.50 -11.19 17.60
C TYR A 121 -23.58 -11.43 16.41
N ASP A 122 -24.16 -11.69 15.26
CA ASP A 122 -23.46 -11.65 13.98
C ASP A 122 -23.29 -10.18 13.56
N VAL A 123 -22.20 -9.58 14.01
CA VAL A 123 -21.75 -8.32 13.44
C VAL A 123 -20.93 -8.65 12.20
N GLU A 124 -21.58 -8.64 11.05
CA GLU A 124 -20.86 -8.57 9.78
C GLU A 124 -20.19 -7.22 9.63
N VAL A 125 -18.91 -7.18 9.88
CA VAL A 125 -18.11 -6.01 9.53
C VAL A 125 -17.72 -6.15 8.07
N VAL A 126 -18.43 -5.47 7.20
CA VAL A 126 -18.08 -5.34 5.78
C VAL A 126 -17.06 -4.22 5.66
N TYR A 127 -15.81 -4.59 5.38
CA TYR A 127 -14.81 -3.61 4.97
C TYR A 127 -15.03 -3.30 3.50
N ALA A 128 -15.64 -2.16 3.22
CA ALA A 128 -15.62 -1.57 1.90
C ALA A 128 -14.27 -0.89 1.69
N GLU A 129 -13.51 -1.34 0.74
CA GLU A 129 -12.36 -0.59 0.25
C GLU A 129 -12.83 0.63 -0.56
#